data_8b4a2a5120ef21fc5e6cd94b7e810f7a
#
_entry.id   8b4a2a5120ef21fc5e6cd94b7e810f7a
#
_cell.length_a   1.000
_cell.length_b   1.000
_cell.length_c   1.000
_cell.angle_alpha   90.00
_cell.angle_beta   90.00
_cell.angle_gamma   90.00
#
_symmetry.space_group_name_H-M   'P 1'
#
loop_
_entity.id
_entity.type
_entity.pdbx_description
1 polymer ?
#
loop_
_entity_poly.entity_id
_entity_poly.type
_entity_poly.pdbx_seq_one_letter_code
_entity_poly.pdbx_strand_id
1 'polypeptide(L)'
;LQTFDTDLFGFSVYRANLEKYSDISALDNSIPKDAGLVAIRVPREWENAMRHTQFRKIENLIYFERSFEGNEEMELPSNVRLASTYDADTCSNIAQNCFTHDRYHTDQYLDNKIADQSKYAWAQNNILGRSDLNFVIQLEDQIVGFISCLQEDNLATIDLVGVSTEAQGKGIGTILINAVISHYTNSVSAIRVGTQLNNEASIRLYNSTGFKKVDEAITFHWTPKNIEAI
;
A
#
# COMPACT_ATOMS: atom_id res chain seq x y z
N LEU A 1 -12.20 -1.31 14.68
CA LEU A 1 -11.47 -2.57 14.61
C LEU A 1 -11.14 -2.91 13.17
N GLN A 2 -9.93 -3.37 12.91
CA GLN A 2 -9.48 -3.87 11.62
C GLN A 2 -9.44 -5.40 11.70
N THR A 3 -10.49 -6.06 11.23
CA THR A 3 -10.65 -7.53 11.40
C THR A 3 -9.50 -8.30 10.74
N PHE A 4 -9.16 -7.95 9.49
CA PHE A 4 -8.06 -8.58 8.76
C PHE A 4 -6.73 -8.51 9.52
N ASP A 5 -6.34 -7.32 9.99
CA ASP A 5 -5.10 -7.14 10.73
C ASP A 5 -5.19 -7.83 12.12
N THR A 6 -6.37 -7.80 12.76
CA THR A 6 -6.61 -8.45 14.06
C THR A 6 -6.41 -9.97 13.98
N ASP A 7 -6.97 -10.60 12.95
CA ASP A 7 -6.83 -12.05 12.74
C ASP A 7 -5.38 -12.44 12.47
N LEU A 8 -4.67 -11.59 11.73
CA LEU A 8 -3.28 -11.82 11.37
C LEU A 8 -2.31 -11.66 12.55
N PHE A 9 -2.49 -10.58 13.33
CA PHE A 9 -1.61 -10.29 14.47
C PHE A 9 -1.98 -11.04 15.76
N GLY A 10 -3.18 -11.63 15.84
CA GLY A 10 -3.66 -12.35 17.00
C GLY A 10 -4.03 -11.46 18.20
N PHE A 11 -4.13 -10.15 17.99
CA PHE A 11 -4.60 -9.15 18.96
C PHE A 11 -5.40 -8.04 18.26
N SER A 12 -6.21 -7.31 19.04
CA SER A 12 -7.09 -6.27 18.48
C SER A 12 -6.29 -5.14 17.84
N VAL A 13 -6.47 -4.94 16.53
CA VAL A 13 -5.88 -3.85 15.74
C VAL A 13 -6.95 -2.84 15.40
N TYR A 14 -6.72 -1.59 15.73
CA TYR A 14 -7.63 -0.48 15.43
C TYR A 14 -7.00 0.51 14.48
N ARG A 15 -7.84 1.13 13.64
CA ARG A 15 -7.49 2.32 12.89
C ARG A 15 -8.28 3.50 13.43
N ALA A 16 -7.57 4.50 13.94
CA ALA A 16 -8.15 5.78 14.34
C ALA A 16 -8.19 6.74 13.14
N ASN A 17 -9.26 7.51 13.05
CA ASN A 17 -9.41 8.61 12.10
C ASN A 17 -9.71 9.87 12.89
N LEU A 18 -9.02 10.96 12.58
CA LEU A 18 -9.30 12.29 13.12
C LEU A 18 -9.84 13.17 12.00
N GLU A 19 -10.96 13.82 12.27
CA GLU A 19 -11.57 14.74 11.32
C GLU A 19 -10.97 16.16 11.43
N LYS A 20 -10.51 16.53 12.62
CA LYS A 20 -10.02 17.86 12.93
C LYS A 20 -8.73 17.81 13.74
N TYR A 21 -7.89 18.82 13.58
CA TYR A 21 -6.66 19.00 14.35
C TYR A 21 -6.92 19.03 15.88
N SER A 22 -8.04 19.64 16.32
CA SER A 22 -8.42 19.72 17.73
C SER A 22 -8.63 18.36 18.41
N ASP A 23 -8.92 17.32 17.64
CA ASP A 23 -9.25 16.00 18.17
C ASP A 23 -8.01 15.25 18.66
N ILE A 24 -6.81 15.71 18.27
CA ILE A 24 -5.53 15.16 18.73
C ILE A 24 -5.43 15.18 20.26
N SER A 25 -5.94 16.22 20.92
CA SER A 25 -5.88 16.34 22.38
C SER A 25 -6.66 15.26 23.13
N ALA A 26 -7.67 14.65 22.51
CA ALA A 26 -8.48 13.58 23.08
C ALA A 26 -8.01 12.18 22.66
N LEU A 27 -7.06 12.08 21.73
CA LEU A 27 -6.68 10.83 21.10
C LEU A 27 -6.22 9.76 22.08
N ASP A 28 -5.36 10.10 23.04
CA ASP A 28 -4.83 9.16 24.04
C ASP A 28 -5.95 8.60 24.95
N ASN A 29 -7.00 9.38 25.21
CA ASN A 29 -8.14 8.97 26.01
C ASN A 29 -9.15 8.11 25.23
N SER A 30 -9.04 8.07 23.89
CA SER A 30 -9.93 7.33 23.00
C SER A 30 -9.40 5.93 22.66
N ILE A 31 -8.21 5.55 23.15
CA ILE A 31 -7.61 4.26 22.90
C ILE A 31 -8.48 3.14 23.51
N PRO A 32 -8.94 2.15 22.71
CA PRO A 32 -9.70 1.02 23.22
C PRO A 32 -8.88 0.21 24.25
N LYS A 33 -9.55 -0.24 25.33
CA LYS A 33 -8.87 -0.95 26.41
C LYS A 33 -8.28 -2.30 26.01
N ASP A 34 -8.84 -2.92 24.97
CA ASP A 34 -8.39 -4.20 24.42
C ASP A 34 -7.44 -4.03 23.22
N ALA A 35 -7.03 -2.81 22.90
CA ALA A 35 -6.18 -2.55 21.76
C ALA A 35 -4.75 -3.11 21.99
N GLY A 36 -4.30 -3.96 21.08
CA GLY A 36 -2.90 -4.35 20.94
C GLY A 36 -2.12 -3.40 20.03
N LEU A 37 -2.80 -2.82 19.04
CA LEU A 37 -2.26 -1.80 18.13
C LEU A 37 -3.36 -0.80 17.77
N VAL A 38 -3.04 0.48 17.82
CA VAL A 38 -3.86 1.53 17.20
C VAL A 38 -3.00 2.26 16.17
N ALA A 39 -3.37 2.18 14.91
CA ALA A 39 -2.74 2.91 13.82
C ALA A 39 -3.55 4.15 13.47
N ILE A 40 -2.87 5.27 13.26
CA ILE A 40 -3.49 6.50 12.79
C ILE A 40 -2.65 7.12 11.69
N ARG A 41 -3.31 7.69 10.69
CA ARG A 41 -2.66 8.45 9.64
C ARG A 41 -3.17 9.88 9.67
N VAL A 42 -2.25 10.83 9.74
CA VAL A 42 -2.56 12.25 9.84
C VAL A 42 -1.82 13.04 8.75
N PRO A 43 -2.34 14.21 8.35
CA PRO A 43 -1.62 15.14 7.49
C PRO A 43 -0.26 15.51 8.09
N ARG A 44 0.73 15.78 7.24
CA ARG A 44 2.11 16.08 7.66
C ARG A 44 2.19 17.27 8.60
N GLU A 45 1.39 18.29 8.40
CA GLU A 45 1.36 19.51 9.23
C GLU A 45 0.92 19.24 10.68
N TRP A 46 0.32 18.07 10.97
CA TRP A 46 -0.08 17.68 12.33
C TRP A 46 1.02 16.96 13.11
N GLU A 47 2.18 16.73 12.51
CA GLU A 47 3.30 15.98 13.13
C GLU A 47 3.69 16.53 14.50
N ASN A 48 3.80 17.87 14.63
CA ASN A 48 4.24 18.48 15.89
C ASN A 48 3.24 18.23 17.03
N ALA A 49 1.95 18.25 16.75
CA ALA A 49 0.93 17.95 17.76
C ALA A 49 0.95 16.48 18.17
N MET A 50 1.17 15.57 17.22
CA MET A 50 1.25 14.13 17.48
C MET A 50 2.42 13.76 18.41
N ARG A 51 3.51 14.54 18.46
CA ARG A 51 4.65 14.33 19.38
C ARG A 51 4.28 14.46 20.86
N HIS A 52 3.15 15.08 21.17
CA HIS A 52 2.63 15.24 22.55
C HIS A 52 1.65 14.13 22.94
N THR A 53 1.43 13.14 22.08
CA THR A 53 0.59 11.97 22.34
C THR A 53 1.45 10.74 22.68
N GLN A 54 0.80 9.64 23.07
CA GLN A 54 1.47 8.35 23.30
C GLN A 54 1.79 7.60 22.00
N PHE A 55 1.45 8.17 20.85
CA PHE A 55 1.67 7.53 19.54
C PHE A 55 3.10 7.76 19.05
N ARG A 56 3.70 6.71 18.50
CA ARG A 56 5.04 6.75 17.89
C ARG A 56 4.93 7.00 16.40
N LYS A 57 5.77 7.85 15.85
CA LYS A 57 5.91 8.02 14.42
C LYS A 57 6.53 6.76 13.80
N ILE A 58 5.89 6.23 12.75
CA ILE A 58 6.32 5.01 12.07
C ILE A 58 6.88 5.33 10.68
N GLU A 59 6.07 5.96 9.82
CA GLU A 59 6.47 6.21 8.43
C GLU A 59 5.97 7.57 7.94
N ASN A 60 6.66 8.13 6.94
CA ASN A 60 6.14 9.21 6.13
C ASN A 60 5.64 8.62 4.81
N LEU A 61 4.41 8.95 4.45
CA LEU A 61 3.79 8.58 3.19
C LEU A 61 3.73 9.77 2.26
N ILE A 62 3.92 9.51 0.98
CA ILE A 62 3.67 10.45 -0.10
C ILE A 62 2.68 9.83 -1.07
N TYR A 63 1.75 10.66 -1.52
CA TYR A 63 0.76 10.28 -2.51
C TYR A 63 1.09 10.95 -3.83
N PHE A 64 0.98 10.15 -4.88
CA PHE A 64 1.12 10.59 -6.24
C PHE A 64 -0.21 10.41 -6.96
N GLU A 65 -0.47 11.30 -7.91
CA GLU A 65 -1.65 11.24 -8.75
C GLU A 65 -1.28 11.54 -10.20
N ARG A 66 -1.94 10.88 -11.11
CA ARG A 66 -1.83 11.10 -12.53
C ARG A 66 -3.22 11.27 -13.12
N SER A 67 -3.51 12.47 -13.64
CA SER A 67 -4.72 12.76 -14.40
C SER A 67 -4.51 12.43 -15.88
N PHE A 68 -5.58 12.13 -16.57
CA PHE A 68 -5.56 11.87 -18.01
C PHE A 68 -5.79 13.16 -18.80
N GLU A 69 -5.02 13.36 -19.88
CA GLU A 69 -5.12 14.52 -20.78
C GLU A 69 -5.65 14.11 -22.18
N GLY A 70 -6.31 12.97 -22.28
CA GLY A 70 -6.84 12.40 -23.52
C GLY A 70 -6.79 10.89 -23.54
N ASN A 71 -6.95 10.31 -24.72
CA ASN A 71 -6.81 8.86 -24.89
C ASN A 71 -5.31 8.48 -24.86
N GLU A 72 -4.92 7.69 -23.88
CA GLU A 72 -3.56 7.21 -23.67
C GLU A 72 -3.50 5.68 -23.76
N GLU A 73 -4.38 5.09 -24.56
CA GLU A 73 -4.30 3.65 -24.84
C GLU A 73 -2.93 3.30 -25.45
N MET A 74 -2.33 2.26 -24.91
CA MET A 74 -1.04 1.73 -25.35
C MET A 74 -1.20 0.25 -25.66
N GLU A 75 -0.51 -0.20 -26.70
CA GLU A 75 -0.36 -1.62 -26.95
C GLU A 75 0.46 -2.25 -25.82
N LEU A 76 -0.15 -3.18 -25.11
CA LEU A 76 0.52 -3.89 -24.02
C LEU A 76 1.38 -5.01 -24.59
N PRO A 77 2.57 -5.24 -24.00
CA PRO A 77 3.38 -6.41 -24.34
C PRO A 77 2.58 -7.72 -24.16
N SER A 78 2.76 -8.67 -25.06
CA SER A 78 2.03 -9.97 -25.07
C SER A 78 2.19 -10.80 -23.80
N ASN A 79 3.21 -10.49 -22.98
CA ASN A 79 3.49 -11.15 -21.71
C ASN A 79 2.81 -10.45 -20.51
N VAL A 80 1.99 -9.42 -20.76
CA VAL A 80 1.11 -8.79 -19.75
C VAL A 80 -0.32 -9.29 -19.98
N ARG A 81 -0.96 -9.76 -18.93
CA ARG A 81 -2.35 -10.23 -18.99
C ARG A 81 -3.12 -9.92 -17.69
N LEU A 82 -4.42 -9.99 -17.75
CA LEU A 82 -5.24 -10.00 -16.53
C LEU A 82 -4.87 -11.21 -15.67
N ALA A 83 -4.82 -10.99 -14.36
CA ALA A 83 -4.64 -12.08 -13.40
C ALA A 83 -5.89 -12.96 -13.32
N SER A 84 -5.68 -14.22 -13.08
CA SER A 84 -6.70 -15.20 -12.71
C SER A 84 -6.58 -15.59 -11.24
N THR A 85 -7.57 -16.23 -10.68
CA THR A 85 -7.51 -16.75 -9.29
C THR A 85 -6.37 -17.76 -9.08
N TYR A 86 -5.93 -18.45 -10.13
CA TYR A 86 -4.79 -19.38 -10.08
C TYR A 86 -3.43 -18.67 -9.87
N ASP A 87 -3.37 -17.36 -10.12
CA ASP A 87 -2.15 -16.59 -9.94
C ASP A 87 -1.98 -16.08 -8.49
N ALA A 88 -2.99 -16.29 -7.63
CA ALA A 88 -3.03 -15.71 -6.29
C ALA A 88 -1.81 -16.09 -5.45
N ASP A 89 -1.44 -17.37 -5.38
CA ASP A 89 -0.30 -17.81 -4.58
C ASP A 89 1.02 -17.25 -5.09
N THR A 90 1.20 -17.17 -6.41
CA THR A 90 2.42 -16.62 -7.01
C THR A 90 2.54 -15.12 -6.72
N CYS A 91 1.45 -14.34 -6.90
CA CYS A 91 1.42 -12.91 -6.57
C CYS A 91 1.66 -12.67 -5.07
N SER A 92 1.08 -13.51 -4.21
CA SER A 92 1.26 -13.46 -2.76
C SER A 92 2.70 -13.72 -2.34
N ASN A 93 3.36 -14.71 -2.93
CA ASN A 93 4.78 -14.98 -2.68
C ASN A 93 5.68 -13.81 -3.14
N ILE A 94 5.38 -13.19 -4.30
CA ILE A 94 6.08 -11.98 -4.72
C ILE A 94 5.88 -10.86 -3.69
N ALA A 95 4.65 -10.62 -3.25
CA ALA A 95 4.35 -9.59 -2.26
C ALA A 95 5.07 -9.82 -0.94
N GLN A 96 5.05 -11.04 -0.42
CA GLN A 96 5.73 -11.40 0.83
C GLN A 96 7.22 -11.03 0.81
N ASN A 97 7.88 -11.17 -0.34
CA ASN A 97 9.33 -11.03 -0.45
C ASN A 97 9.80 -9.65 -0.96
N CYS A 98 8.91 -8.81 -1.51
CA CYS A 98 9.32 -7.54 -2.12
C CYS A 98 8.95 -6.29 -1.31
N PHE A 99 8.07 -6.38 -0.32
CA PHE A 99 7.67 -5.24 0.50
C PHE A 99 8.43 -5.22 1.83
N THR A 100 9.31 -4.23 2.01
CA THR A 100 10.17 -4.11 3.20
C THR A 100 10.10 -2.73 3.87
N HIS A 101 9.31 -1.79 3.31
CA HIS A 101 9.32 -0.39 3.73
C HIS A 101 8.01 0.08 4.37
N ASP A 102 7.02 -0.81 4.53
CA ASP A 102 5.72 -0.42 5.07
C ASP A 102 5.71 -0.28 6.60
N ARG A 103 4.59 0.27 7.11
CA ARG A 103 4.41 0.57 8.53
C ARG A 103 4.64 -0.60 9.49
N TYR A 104 4.37 -1.83 9.06
CA TYR A 104 4.53 -3.00 9.91
C TYR A 104 5.99 -3.45 9.99
N HIS A 105 6.72 -3.40 8.87
CA HIS A 105 8.16 -3.67 8.85
C HIS A 105 8.97 -2.57 9.55
N THR A 106 8.48 -1.34 9.58
CA THR A 106 9.17 -0.21 10.20
C THR A 106 8.94 -0.15 11.71
N ASP A 107 7.85 -0.74 12.22
CA ASP A 107 7.53 -0.71 13.65
C ASP A 107 8.31 -1.79 14.41
N GLN A 108 9.31 -1.36 15.20
CA GLN A 108 10.18 -2.25 15.99
C GLN A 108 9.45 -3.14 17.03
N TYR A 109 8.17 -2.87 17.30
CA TYR A 109 7.35 -3.65 18.23
C TYR A 109 6.49 -4.71 17.51
N LEU A 110 6.62 -4.85 16.21
CA LEU A 110 5.89 -5.84 15.41
C LEU A 110 6.87 -6.84 14.78
N ASP A 111 6.47 -8.12 14.74
CA ASP A 111 7.28 -9.16 14.10
C ASP A 111 7.24 -8.99 12.57
N ASN A 112 8.43 -8.91 11.96
CA ASN A 112 8.56 -8.84 10.51
C ASN A 112 7.97 -10.04 9.77
N LYS A 113 7.95 -11.23 10.40
CA LYS A 113 7.30 -12.41 9.80
C LYS A 113 5.79 -12.19 9.63
N ILE A 114 5.16 -11.52 10.61
CA ILE A 114 3.73 -11.18 10.51
C ILE A 114 3.54 -10.07 9.48
N ALA A 115 4.46 -9.10 9.39
CA ALA A 115 4.44 -8.09 8.34
C ALA A 115 4.52 -8.72 6.94
N ASP A 116 5.41 -9.70 6.73
CA ASP A 116 5.52 -10.49 5.50
C ASP A 116 4.21 -11.24 5.19
N GLN A 117 3.64 -11.92 6.20
CA GLN A 117 2.35 -12.61 6.07
C GLN A 117 1.21 -11.65 5.73
N SER A 118 1.25 -10.43 6.25
CA SER A 118 0.30 -9.37 5.90
C SER A 118 0.33 -9.06 4.40
N LYS A 119 1.51 -8.95 3.82
CA LYS A 119 1.65 -8.70 2.37
C LYS A 119 1.21 -9.88 1.51
N TYR A 120 1.55 -11.10 1.96
CA TYR A 120 1.05 -12.32 1.33
C TYR A 120 -0.48 -12.32 1.27
N ALA A 121 -1.13 -12.19 2.43
CA ALA A 121 -2.59 -12.26 2.52
C ALA A 121 -3.28 -11.08 1.82
N TRP A 122 -2.67 -9.90 1.82
CA TRP A 122 -3.21 -8.73 1.11
C TRP A 122 -3.22 -8.96 -0.40
N ALA A 123 -2.09 -9.41 -0.99
CA ALA A 123 -2.02 -9.73 -2.41
C ALA A 123 -2.99 -10.86 -2.78
N GLN A 124 -3.09 -11.90 -1.94
CA GLN A 124 -4.04 -12.99 -2.13
C GLN A 124 -5.48 -12.49 -2.21
N ASN A 125 -5.91 -11.70 -1.24
CA ASN A 125 -7.25 -11.13 -1.22
C ASN A 125 -7.54 -10.26 -2.45
N ASN A 126 -6.56 -9.48 -2.91
CA ASN A 126 -6.70 -8.67 -4.12
C ASN A 126 -6.98 -9.54 -5.35
N ILE A 127 -6.16 -10.57 -5.57
CA ILE A 127 -6.33 -11.46 -6.73
C ILE A 127 -7.62 -12.28 -6.63
N LEU A 128 -8.06 -12.64 -5.42
CA LEU A 128 -9.30 -13.40 -5.19
C LEU A 128 -10.58 -12.56 -5.23
N GLY A 129 -10.50 -11.28 -5.57
CA GLY A 129 -11.66 -10.45 -5.88
C GLY A 129 -11.88 -9.24 -4.97
N ARG A 130 -10.91 -8.89 -4.10
CA ARG A 130 -10.99 -7.63 -3.36
C ARG A 130 -10.71 -6.41 -4.26
N SER A 131 -9.82 -6.55 -5.23
CA SER A 131 -9.48 -5.48 -6.18
C SER A 131 -10.26 -5.59 -7.48
N ASP A 132 -10.50 -4.44 -8.11
CA ASP A 132 -11.29 -4.33 -9.34
C ASP A 132 -10.48 -4.70 -10.58
N LEU A 133 -9.16 -4.51 -10.53
CA LEU A 133 -8.24 -4.81 -11.63
C LEU A 133 -6.97 -5.43 -11.09
N ASN A 134 -6.55 -6.52 -11.73
CA ASN A 134 -5.26 -7.13 -11.49
C ASN A 134 -4.57 -7.47 -12.82
N PHE A 135 -3.33 -7.01 -13.01
CA PHE A 135 -2.45 -7.48 -14.08
C PHE A 135 -1.28 -8.28 -13.52
N VAL A 136 -0.85 -9.26 -14.27
CA VAL A 136 0.42 -9.98 -14.08
C VAL A 136 1.29 -9.84 -15.31
N ILE A 137 2.60 -9.90 -15.11
CA ILE A 137 3.60 -9.96 -16.18
C ILE A 137 4.43 -11.22 -16.04
N GLN A 138 4.68 -11.90 -17.19
CA GLN A 138 5.41 -13.14 -17.26
C GLN A 138 6.74 -12.96 -18.00
N LEU A 139 7.77 -13.64 -17.53
CA LEU A 139 9.02 -13.87 -18.26
C LEU A 139 9.28 -15.38 -18.26
N GLU A 140 9.53 -15.96 -19.43
CA GLU A 140 9.78 -17.40 -19.58
C GLU A 140 8.70 -18.25 -18.87
N ASP A 141 7.42 -17.92 -19.11
CA ASP A 141 6.24 -18.55 -18.51
C ASP A 141 6.11 -18.43 -16.97
N GLN A 142 6.99 -17.68 -16.30
CA GLN A 142 6.93 -17.42 -14.88
C GLN A 142 6.38 -16.00 -14.60
N ILE A 143 5.43 -15.88 -13.68
CA ILE A 143 4.97 -14.57 -13.22
C ILE A 143 6.10 -13.95 -12.38
N VAL A 144 6.54 -12.77 -12.82
CA VAL A 144 7.64 -12.02 -12.18
C VAL A 144 7.18 -10.69 -11.59
N GLY A 145 5.91 -10.31 -11.79
CA GLY A 145 5.36 -9.10 -11.20
C GLY A 145 3.84 -9.06 -11.35
N PHE A 146 3.23 -8.24 -10.50
CA PHE A 146 1.79 -8.01 -10.49
C PHE A 146 1.48 -6.58 -10.08
N ILE A 147 0.27 -6.13 -10.41
CA ILE A 147 -0.30 -4.86 -9.95
C ILE A 147 -1.78 -5.05 -9.70
N SER A 148 -2.28 -4.49 -8.59
CA SER A 148 -3.67 -4.53 -8.17
C SER A 148 -4.19 -3.12 -7.99
N CYS A 149 -5.40 -2.85 -8.48
CA CYS A 149 -6.06 -1.55 -8.37
C CYS A 149 -7.45 -1.69 -7.79
N LEU A 150 -7.84 -0.70 -6.99
CA LEU A 150 -9.20 -0.45 -6.54
C LEU A 150 -9.75 0.73 -7.33
N GLN A 151 -11.05 0.71 -7.61
CA GLN A 151 -11.74 1.83 -8.23
C GLN A 151 -12.89 2.28 -7.34
N GLU A 152 -12.94 3.57 -7.08
CA GLU A 152 -14.05 4.21 -6.40
C GLU A 152 -14.47 5.43 -7.24
N ASP A 153 -15.71 5.40 -7.71
CA ASP A 153 -16.24 6.42 -8.62
C ASP A 153 -15.29 6.69 -9.81
N ASN A 154 -14.76 7.89 -9.88
CA ASN A 154 -13.90 8.39 -10.96
C ASN A 154 -12.40 8.35 -10.63
N LEU A 155 -12.01 7.62 -9.60
CA LEU A 155 -10.63 7.49 -9.15
C LEU A 155 -10.21 6.02 -9.08
N ALA A 156 -9.12 5.67 -9.75
CA ALA A 156 -8.46 4.39 -9.54
C ALA A 156 -7.30 4.56 -8.54
N THR A 157 -7.11 3.58 -7.67
CA THR A 157 -6.00 3.58 -6.71
C THR A 157 -5.17 2.32 -6.91
N ILE A 158 -3.88 2.48 -7.19
CA ILE A 158 -2.94 1.35 -7.18
C ILE A 158 -2.76 0.95 -5.72
N ASP A 159 -3.29 -0.22 -5.37
CA ASP A 159 -3.31 -0.76 -4.02
C ASP A 159 -2.04 -1.54 -3.69
N LEU A 160 -1.56 -2.37 -4.65
CA LEU A 160 -0.26 -3.04 -4.58
C LEU A 160 0.38 -3.11 -5.97
N VAL A 161 1.71 -2.97 -6.01
CA VAL A 161 2.53 -3.32 -7.17
C VAL A 161 3.80 -4.01 -6.68
N GLY A 162 4.02 -5.23 -7.13
CA GLY A 162 5.15 -6.07 -6.72
C GLY A 162 5.90 -6.62 -7.92
N VAL A 163 7.22 -6.67 -7.79
CA VAL A 163 8.12 -7.30 -8.78
C VAL A 163 9.08 -8.21 -8.02
N SER A 164 9.20 -9.46 -8.49
CA SER A 164 10.12 -10.43 -7.87
C SER A 164 11.54 -9.89 -7.82
N THR A 165 12.28 -10.20 -6.79
CA THR A 165 13.62 -9.64 -6.52
C THR A 165 14.56 -9.83 -7.73
N GLU A 166 14.47 -10.98 -8.40
CA GLU A 166 15.31 -11.36 -9.55
C GLU A 166 14.95 -10.58 -10.83
N ALA A 167 13.72 -10.01 -10.88
CA ALA A 167 13.23 -9.25 -12.03
C ALA A 167 13.24 -7.73 -11.81
N GLN A 168 13.62 -7.26 -10.62
CA GLN A 168 13.76 -5.83 -10.34
C GLN A 168 14.84 -5.18 -11.22
N GLY A 169 14.70 -3.88 -11.47
CA GLY A 169 15.64 -3.13 -12.31
C GLY A 169 15.51 -3.36 -13.82
N LYS A 170 14.61 -4.25 -14.27
CA LYS A 170 14.41 -4.60 -15.68
C LYS A 170 13.21 -3.86 -16.33
N GLY A 171 12.72 -2.80 -15.74
CA GLY A 171 11.57 -2.01 -16.27
C GLY A 171 10.19 -2.62 -16.05
N ILE A 172 10.08 -3.77 -15.36
CA ILE A 172 8.82 -4.51 -15.13
C ILE A 172 7.77 -3.61 -14.45
N GLY A 173 8.16 -2.84 -13.43
CA GLY A 173 7.24 -1.92 -12.76
C GLY A 173 6.65 -0.87 -13.71
N THR A 174 7.45 -0.32 -14.62
CA THR A 174 7.00 0.64 -15.64
C THR A 174 5.98 0.01 -16.58
N ILE A 175 6.20 -1.23 -17.01
CA ILE A 175 5.26 -1.96 -17.89
C ILE A 175 3.93 -2.17 -17.16
N LEU A 176 3.94 -2.58 -15.90
CA LEU A 176 2.73 -2.77 -15.09
C LEU A 176 1.96 -1.46 -14.87
N ILE A 177 2.65 -0.36 -14.56
CA ILE A 177 2.02 0.96 -14.43
C ILE A 177 1.40 1.40 -15.76
N ASN A 178 2.09 1.22 -16.88
CA ASN A 178 1.57 1.55 -18.20
C ASN A 178 0.33 0.71 -18.57
N ALA A 179 0.28 -0.56 -18.15
CA ALA A 179 -0.92 -1.39 -18.32
C ALA A 179 -2.13 -0.81 -17.58
N VAL A 180 -1.94 -0.34 -16.36
CA VAL A 180 -2.99 0.33 -15.58
C VAL A 180 -3.40 1.66 -16.21
N ILE A 181 -2.46 2.47 -16.68
CA ILE A 181 -2.74 3.73 -17.38
C ILE A 181 -3.57 3.46 -18.63
N SER A 182 -3.15 2.51 -19.47
CA SER A 182 -3.88 2.15 -20.69
C SER A 182 -5.31 1.65 -20.39
N HIS A 183 -5.47 0.85 -19.33
CA HIS A 183 -6.78 0.33 -18.94
C HIS A 183 -7.75 1.44 -18.49
N TYR A 184 -7.25 2.40 -17.71
CA TYR A 184 -8.09 3.41 -17.08
C TYR A 184 -8.25 4.72 -17.86
N THR A 185 -7.52 4.91 -18.94
CA THR A 185 -7.46 6.20 -19.70
C THR A 185 -8.82 6.79 -20.09
N ASN A 186 -9.85 5.95 -20.30
CA ASN A 186 -11.19 6.39 -20.71
C ASN A 186 -12.27 6.12 -19.63
N SER A 187 -11.90 5.65 -18.44
CA SER A 187 -12.87 5.18 -17.44
C SER A 187 -12.79 5.90 -16.09
N VAL A 188 -11.69 6.56 -15.78
CA VAL A 188 -11.54 7.37 -14.55
C VAL A 188 -10.88 8.72 -14.86
N SER A 189 -11.02 9.68 -13.96
CA SER A 189 -10.39 11.00 -14.11
C SER A 189 -8.92 11.01 -13.71
N ALA A 190 -8.53 10.12 -12.80
CA ALA A 190 -7.15 10.03 -12.29
C ALA A 190 -6.83 8.65 -11.73
N ILE A 191 -5.54 8.38 -11.62
CA ILE A 191 -4.97 7.24 -10.89
C ILE A 191 -4.14 7.79 -9.73
N ARG A 192 -4.38 7.26 -8.53
CA ARG A 192 -3.64 7.60 -7.31
C ARG A 192 -2.80 6.43 -6.83
N VAL A 193 -1.67 6.73 -6.19
CA VAL A 193 -0.83 5.72 -5.52
C VAL A 193 -0.12 6.33 -4.32
N GLY A 194 0.07 5.54 -3.27
CA GLY A 194 0.85 5.92 -2.10
C GLY A 194 2.13 5.11 -1.98
N THR A 195 3.21 5.74 -1.51
CA THR A 195 4.45 5.04 -1.15
C THR A 195 5.15 5.73 0.02
N GLN A 196 6.11 5.05 0.63
CA GLN A 196 6.92 5.61 1.70
C GLN A 196 7.96 6.60 1.15
N LEU A 197 8.24 7.65 1.92
CA LEU A 197 9.21 8.70 1.53
C LEU A 197 10.63 8.16 1.29
N ASN A 198 10.99 7.06 1.94
CA ASN A 198 12.28 6.38 1.80
C ASN A 198 12.30 5.31 0.67
N ASN A 199 11.17 5.07 0.00
CA ASN A 199 11.11 4.14 -1.14
C ASN A 199 11.47 4.86 -2.44
N GLU A 200 12.75 5.15 -2.63
CA GLU A 200 13.25 5.87 -3.81
C GLU A 200 12.93 5.16 -5.13
N ALA A 201 12.89 3.83 -5.14
CA ALA A 201 12.59 3.06 -6.35
C ALA A 201 11.17 3.32 -6.84
N SER A 202 10.18 3.28 -5.94
CA SER A 202 8.77 3.59 -6.26
C SER A 202 8.59 5.06 -6.62
N ILE A 203 9.29 5.99 -5.94
CA ILE A 203 9.24 7.42 -6.26
C ILE A 203 9.75 7.67 -7.69
N ARG A 204 10.88 7.06 -8.08
CA ARG A 204 11.40 7.16 -9.44
C ARG A 204 10.43 6.56 -10.46
N LEU A 205 9.83 5.40 -10.16
CA LEU A 205 8.86 4.73 -11.01
C LEU A 205 7.66 5.64 -11.29
N TYR A 206 7.03 6.19 -10.26
CA TYR A 206 5.84 7.03 -10.43
C TYR A 206 6.17 8.34 -11.17
N ASN A 207 7.27 9.01 -10.82
CA ASN A 207 7.69 10.21 -11.54
C ASN A 207 7.96 9.94 -13.03
N SER A 208 8.62 8.82 -13.36
CA SER A 208 8.93 8.46 -14.75
C SER A 208 7.70 8.06 -15.59
N THR A 209 6.61 7.70 -14.93
CA THR A 209 5.33 7.34 -15.57
C THR A 209 4.28 8.46 -15.51
N GLY A 210 4.72 9.70 -15.22
CA GLY A 210 3.90 10.90 -15.31
C GLY A 210 3.05 11.22 -14.08
N PHE A 211 3.21 10.49 -12.99
CA PHE A 211 2.56 10.82 -11.72
C PHE A 211 3.23 12.03 -11.07
N LYS A 212 2.43 12.87 -10.43
CA LYS A 212 2.88 14.05 -9.68
C LYS A 212 2.53 13.87 -8.20
N LYS A 213 3.42 14.28 -7.32
CA LYS A 213 3.16 14.31 -5.89
C LYS A 213 2.01 15.29 -5.59
N VAL A 214 1.01 14.83 -4.84
CA VAL A 214 -0.19 15.61 -4.49
C VAL A 214 -0.37 15.78 -2.99
N ASP A 215 0.12 14.85 -2.16
CA ASP A 215 -0.14 14.88 -0.73
C ASP A 215 0.95 14.18 0.06
N GLU A 216 1.02 14.45 1.36
CA GLU A 216 1.87 13.77 2.34
C GLU A 216 1.08 13.44 3.60
N ALA A 217 1.33 12.29 4.17
CA ALA A 217 0.78 11.91 5.47
C ALA A 217 1.82 11.20 6.33
N ILE A 218 1.57 11.12 7.61
CA ILE A 218 2.42 10.41 8.55
C ILE A 218 1.59 9.35 9.26
N THR A 219 2.10 8.14 9.31
CA THR A 219 1.52 7.05 10.10
C THR A 219 2.15 7.04 11.48
N PHE A 220 1.31 6.99 12.49
CA PHE A 220 1.69 6.79 13.88
C PHE A 220 1.04 5.52 14.40
N HIS A 221 1.72 4.82 15.29
CA HIS A 221 1.22 3.66 16.01
C HIS A 221 1.25 3.89 17.52
N TRP A 222 0.26 3.36 18.20
CA TRP A 222 0.25 3.14 19.63
C TRP A 222 0.19 1.65 19.91
N THR A 223 0.96 1.19 20.87
CA THR A 223 0.92 -0.17 21.42
C THR A 223 1.00 -0.10 22.95
N PRO A 224 0.44 -1.04 23.70
CA PRO A 224 0.63 -1.13 25.15
C PRO A 224 2.11 -1.16 25.52
N LYS A 225 2.46 -0.54 26.67
CA LYS A 225 3.86 -0.47 27.15
C LYS A 225 4.51 -1.82 27.46
N ASN A 226 3.73 -2.89 27.56
CA ASN A 226 4.16 -4.23 27.96
C ASN A 226 4.23 -5.22 26.78
N ILE A 227 4.15 -4.78 25.55
CA ILE A 227 4.46 -5.63 24.41
C ILE A 227 5.99 -5.73 24.37
N GLU A 228 6.56 -6.81 24.94
CA GLU A 228 7.86 -7.30 24.50
C GLU A 228 7.71 -7.60 23.00
N ALA A 229 8.72 -7.23 22.20
CA ALA A 229 8.71 -7.50 20.76
C ALA A 229 8.41 -9.00 20.55
N ILE A 230 7.22 -9.29 20.05
CA ILE A 230 6.75 -10.66 19.78
C ILE A 230 7.34 -11.09 18.45
#